data_d8836247872a9b76d0ca291995606189
#
_entry.id   d8836247872a9b76d0ca291995606189
#
_cell.length_a   1.000
_cell.length_b   1.000
_cell.length_c   1.000
_cell.angle_alpha   90.00
_cell.angle_beta   90.00
_cell.angle_gamma   90.00
#
_symmetry.space_group_name_H-M   'P 1'
#
loop_
_entity.id
_entity.type
_entity.pdbx_description
1 polymer ?
#
loop_
_entity_poly.entity_id
_entity_poly.type
_entity_poly.pdbx_seq_one_letter_code
_entity_poly.pdbx_strand_id
1 'polypeptide(L)'
;MLRKFIYGLCLVALLVIVGGYGYLHTKLPQRSGEIVLPGLKHKVQVLFDEWAVPHIEAQNEHDAYLALGYLHAQDRLFQLELMIRVAQGRLSEILGEDMLDADRYFRTLGISRFAETYAKDYFHKNPQNVKDALKAYLSGLNAFVSGGPAPIEFTLLGIPKREYTIKDLICTGVYMSYTFTNAVRQDPLLTYIHNTFGAGYLKDLAIYWPEDDTKINVSGKSSGSALELAELSFEIANVLSQVPPFFG
;
A
#
# COMPACT_ATOMS: atom_id res chain seq x y z
N MET A 1 -14.15 -43.73 -31.45
CA MET A 1 -13.48 -42.46 -31.67
C MET A 1 -13.74 -41.47 -30.50
N LEU A 2 -14.99 -41.25 -30.08
CA LEU A 2 -15.36 -40.30 -29.03
C LEU A 2 -14.62 -40.54 -27.69
N ARG A 3 -14.49 -41.77 -27.18
CA ARG A 3 -13.74 -42.10 -25.97
C ARG A 3 -12.27 -41.69 -26.03
N LYS A 4 -11.59 -41.94 -27.14
CA LYS A 4 -10.17 -41.52 -27.29
C LYS A 4 -10.02 -40.01 -27.32
N PHE A 5 -11.00 -39.29 -27.92
CA PHE A 5 -11.03 -37.82 -27.91
C PHE A 5 -11.24 -37.28 -26.51
N ILE A 6 -12.19 -37.87 -25.73
CA ILE A 6 -12.44 -37.47 -24.34
C ILE A 6 -11.18 -37.71 -23.49
N TYR A 7 -10.53 -38.85 -23.59
CA TYR A 7 -9.28 -39.12 -22.87
C TYR A 7 -8.15 -38.13 -23.25
N GLY A 8 -8.03 -37.77 -24.51
CA GLY A 8 -7.10 -36.74 -24.97
C GLY A 8 -7.39 -35.37 -24.33
N LEU A 9 -8.65 -34.97 -24.32
CA LEU A 9 -9.07 -33.71 -23.69
C LEU A 9 -8.82 -33.71 -22.17
N CYS A 10 -9.13 -34.80 -21.48
CA CYS A 10 -8.85 -34.93 -20.03
C CYS A 10 -7.35 -34.87 -19.74
N LEU A 11 -6.52 -35.51 -20.57
CA LEU A 11 -5.07 -35.45 -20.42
C LEU A 11 -4.54 -34.03 -20.59
N VAL A 12 -4.98 -33.31 -21.62
CA VAL A 12 -4.60 -31.90 -21.83
C VAL A 12 -5.03 -31.03 -20.66
N ALA A 13 -6.29 -31.19 -20.20
CA ALA A 13 -6.78 -30.45 -19.03
C ALA A 13 -5.93 -30.74 -17.77
N LEU A 14 -5.59 -32.00 -17.52
CA LEU A 14 -4.73 -32.39 -16.41
C LEU A 14 -3.34 -31.74 -16.52
N LEU A 15 -2.73 -31.73 -17.69
CA LEU A 15 -1.42 -31.10 -17.92
C LEU A 15 -1.47 -29.57 -17.69
N VAL A 16 -2.55 -28.91 -18.12
CA VAL A 16 -2.77 -27.48 -17.87
C VAL A 16 -2.92 -27.20 -16.38
N ILE A 17 -3.68 -28.01 -15.66
CA ILE A 17 -3.87 -27.86 -14.21
C ILE A 17 -2.55 -28.08 -13.46
N VAL A 18 -1.84 -29.15 -13.75
CA VAL A 18 -0.56 -29.47 -13.08
C VAL A 18 0.50 -28.42 -13.44
N GLY A 19 0.59 -28.01 -14.70
CA GLY A 19 1.52 -26.98 -15.14
C GLY A 19 1.18 -25.61 -14.51
N GLY A 20 -0.12 -25.26 -14.47
CA GLY A 20 -0.62 -24.03 -13.82
C GLY A 20 -0.33 -24.03 -12.34
N TYR A 21 -0.60 -25.14 -11.65
CA TYR A 21 -0.28 -25.27 -10.21
C TYR A 21 1.24 -25.12 -9.96
N GLY A 22 2.08 -25.81 -10.74
CA GLY A 22 3.53 -25.68 -10.63
C GLY A 22 4.00 -24.25 -10.86
N TYR A 23 3.46 -23.57 -11.87
CA TYR A 23 3.77 -22.16 -12.14
C TYR A 23 3.38 -21.25 -10.97
N LEU A 24 2.16 -21.38 -10.45
CA LEU A 24 1.71 -20.58 -9.29
C LEU A 24 2.57 -20.85 -8.07
N HIS A 25 2.97 -22.08 -7.85
CA HIS A 25 3.85 -22.44 -6.72
C HIS A 25 5.20 -21.71 -6.78
N THR A 26 5.73 -21.43 -7.98
CA THR A 26 6.98 -20.65 -8.15
C THR A 26 6.81 -19.17 -7.76
N LYS A 27 5.57 -18.68 -7.61
CA LYS A 27 5.27 -17.30 -7.21
C LYS A 27 5.06 -17.11 -5.72
N LEU A 28 4.99 -18.20 -4.96
CA LEU A 28 4.81 -18.13 -3.51
C LEU A 28 6.05 -17.53 -2.83
N PRO A 29 5.85 -16.74 -1.75
CA PRO A 29 6.96 -16.18 -0.98
C PRO A 29 7.74 -17.30 -0.27
N GLN A 30 9.06 -17.14 -0.23
CA GLN A 30 9.92 -18.04 0.52
C GLN A 30 9.85 -17.71 2.01
N ARG A 31 9.37 -18.65 2.83
CA ARG A 31 9.21 -18.48 4.28
C ARG A 31 10.12 -19.38 5.12
N SER A 32 11.00 -20.13 4.48
CA SER A 32 11.96 -21.01 5.15
C SER A 32 13.23 -21.14 4.33
N GLY A 33 14.33 -21.50 5.01
CA GLY A 33 15.64 -21.64 4.41
C GLY A 33 16.53 -20.42 4.62
N GLU A 34 17.61 -20.33 3.84
CA GLU A 34 18.56 -19.23 3.89
C GLU A 34 18.52 -18.44 2.57
N ILE A 35 18.60 -17.11 2.69
CA ILE A 35 18.65 -16.19 1.57
C ILE A 35 19.90 -15.34 1.73
N VAL A 36 20.72 -15.24 0.68
CA VAL A 36 21.87 -14.36 0.66
C VAL A 36 21.42 -12.99 0.12
N LEU A 37 21.39 -11.99 0.99
CA LEU A 37 21.06 -10.62 0.62
C LEU A 37 22.32 -9.77 0.53
N PRO A 38 22.62 -9.18 -0.63
CA PRO A 38 23.71 -8.23 -0.77
C PRO A 38 23.52 -7.03 0.16
N GLY A 39 24.59 -6.61 0.83
CA GLY A 39 24.57 -5.43 1.70
C GLY A 39 24.27 -5.70 3.18
N LEU A 40 23.88 -6.91 3.58
CA LEU A 40 23.84 -7.28 5.00
C LEU A 40 25.24 -7.26 5.60
N LYS A 41 25.35 -6.69 6.81
CA LYS A 41 26.57 -6.65 7.60
C LYS A 41 26.68 -7.86 8.52
N HIS A 42 25.52 -8.34 9.01
CA HIS A 42 25.42 -9.47 9.93
C HIS A 42 24.23 -10.34 9.51
N LYS A 43 24.22 -11.58 10.03
CA LYS A 43 23.09 -12.49 9.85
C LYS A 43 21.84 -11.91 10.51
N VAL A 44 20.73 -11.91 9.76
CA VAL A 44 19.39 -11.54 10.23
C VAL A 44 18.57 -12.82 10.34
N GLN A 45 17.83 -12.97 11.42
CA GLN A 45 16.85 -14.03 11.57
C GLN A 45 15.46 -13.48 11.34
N VAL A 46 14.65 -14.21 10.56
CA VAL A 46 13.25 -13.87 10.32
C VAL A 46 12.39 -15.05 10.75
N LEU A 47 11.52 -14.80 11.71
CA LEU A 47 10.56 -15.78 12.21
C LEU A 47 9.16 -15.38 11.74
N PHE A 48 8.41 -16.34 11.20
CA PHE A 48 7.02 -16.10 10.81
C PHE A 48 6.10 -16.71 11.86
N ASP A 49 5.13 -15.94 12.33
CA ASP A 49 4.09 -16.42 13.25
C ASP A 49 2.97 -17.18 12.50
N GLU A 50 1.95 -17.61 13.24
CA GLU A 50 0.79 -18.34 12.69
C GLU A 50 -0.03 -17.54 11.66
N TRP A 51 0.06 -16.21 11.69
CA TRP A 51 -0.56 -15.29 10.74
C TRP A 51 0.36 -14.95 9.56
N ALA A 52 1.54 -15.59 9.52
CA ALA A 52 2.58 -15.31 8.55
C ALA A 52 3.14 -13.88 8.62
N VAL A 53 3.07 -13.23 9.78
CA VAL A 53 3.71 -11.95 10.04
C VAL A 53 5.19 -12.19 10.32
N PRO A 54 6.12 -11.51 9.59
CA PRO A 54 7.55 -11.67 9.80
C PRO A 54 8.03 -10.87 11.02
N HIS A 55 8.72 -11.54 11.92
CA HIS A 55 9.45 -10.96 13.05
C HIS A 55 10.93 -10.92 12.70
N ILE A 56 11.51 -9.73 12.61
CA ILE A 56 12.90 -9.52 12.16
C ILE A 56 13.79 -9.31 13.38
N GLU A 57 14.77 -10.19 13.56
CA GLU A 57 15.81 -10.08 14.58
C GLU A 57 17.14 -9.74 13.92
N ALA A 58 17.64 -8.53 14.13
CA ALA A 58 18.86 -8.00 13.55
C ALA A 58 19.76 -7.37 14.61
N GLN A 59 21.07 -7.35 14.36
CA GLN A 59 22.05 -6.76 15.28
C GLN A 59 22.17 -5.24 15.15
N ASN A 60 21.63 -4.66 14.08
CA ASN A 60 21.68 -3.21 13.81
C ASN A 60 20.51 -2.79 12.92
N GLU A 61 20.20 -1.48 12.94
CA GLU A 61 19.09 -0.90 12.18
C GLU A 61 19.24 -1.07 10.66
N HIS A 62 20.46 -0.94 10.12
CA HIS A 62 20.70 -1.10 8.69
C HIS A 62 20.23 -2.48 8.20
N ASP A 63 20.65 -3.55 8.88
CA ASP A 63 20.30 -4.91 8.50
C ASP A 63 18.80 -5.19 8.71
N ALA A 64 18.20 -4.59 9.76
CA ALA A 64 16.76 -4.67 10.00
C ALA A 64 15.95 -4.03 8.85
N TYR A 65 16.31 -2.80 8.43
CA TYR A 65 15.62 -2.11 7.34
C TYR A 65 15.85 -2.78 5.99
N LEU A 66 17.04 -3.33 5.75
CA LEU A 66 17.32 -4.06 4.52
C LEU A 66 16.45 -5.34 4.43
N ALA A 67 16.40 -6.11 5.51
CA ALA A 67 15.52 -7.29 5.58
C ALA A 67 14.04 -6.90 5.43
N LEU A 68 13.58 -5.82 6.08
CA LEU A 68 12.22 -5.31 5.98
C LEU A 68 11.86 -4.96 4.53
N GLY A 69 12.75 -4.26 3.81
CA GLY A 69 12.53 -3.90 2.41
C GLY A 69 12.39 -5.12 1.51
N TYR A 70 13.22 -6.14 1.73
CA TYR A 70 13.14 -7.41 1.01
C TYR A 70 11.81 -8.13 1.25
N LEU A 71 11.39 -8.25 2.51
CA LEU A 71 10.15 -8.93 2.90
C LEU A 71 8.90 -8.19 2.41
N HIS A 72 8.89 -6.84 2.48
CA HIS A 72 7.80 -6.05 1.91
C HIS A 72 7.68 -6.25 0.39
N ALA A 73 8.80 -6.29 -0.32
CA ALA A 73 8.76 -6.57 -1.75
C ALA A 73 8.30 -8.01 -2.03
N GLN A 74 8.76 -8.99 -1.24
CA GLN A 74 8.33 -10.38 -1.38
C GLN A 74 6.81 -10.55 -1.25
N ASP A 75 6.20 -9.86 -0.29
CA ASP A 75 4.79 -10.07 0.06
C ASP A 75 3.85 -9.03 -0.57
N ARG A 76 4.34 -7.81 -0.90
CA ARG A 76 3.50 -6.65 -1.24
C ARG A 76 3.97 -5.84 -2.46
N LEU A 77 4.81 -6.42 -3.34
CA LEU A 77 5.37 -5.66 -4.46
C LEU A 77 4.29 -5.10 -5.39
N PHE A 78 3.22 -5.87 -5.65
CA PHE A 78 2.11 -5.40 -6.49
C PHE A 78 1.36 -4.23 -5.85
N GLN A 79 1.05 -4.31 -4.55
CA GLN A 79 0.40 -3.22 -3.84
C GLN A 79 1.27 -1.94 -3.84
N LEU A 80 2.58 -2.10 -3.66
CA LEU A 80 3.53 -0.97 -3.73
C LEU A 80 3.51 -0.34 -5.13
N GLU A 81 3.63 -1.13 -6.19
CA GLU A 81 3.58 -0.63 -7.58
C GLU A 81 2.25 0.06 -7.88
N LEU A 82 1.14 -0.51 -7.40
CA LEU A 82 -0.19 0.07 -7.59
C LEU A 82 -0.31 1.44 -6.91
N MET A 83 0.10 1.55 -5.64
CA MET A 83 0.09 2.82 -4.90
C MET A 83 0.96 3.88 -5.57
N ILE A 84 2.14 3.50 -6.07
CA ILE A 84 3.02 4.41 -6.81
C ILE A 84 2.34 4.89 -8.09
N ARG A 85 1.70 4.00 -8.86
CA ARG A 85 0.99 4.37 -10.09
C ARG A 85 -0.19 5.30 -9.82
N VAL A 86 -0.97 5.04 -8.78
CA VAL A 86 -2.03 5.96 -8.34
C VAL A 86 -1.44 7.32 -8.02
N ALA A 87 -0.43 7.39 -7.14
CA ALA A 87 0.20 8.64 -6.73
C ALA A 87 0.80 9.44 -7.90
N GLN A 88 1.28 8.73 -8.93
CA GLN A 88 1.85 9.32 -10.13
C GLN A 88 0.81 9.65 -11.22
N GLY A 89 -0.45 9.22 -11.06
CA GLY A 89 -1.50 9.35 -12.07
C GLY A 89 -1.17 8.54 -13.33
N ARG A 90 -0.85 7.24 -13.14
CA ARG A 90 -0.43 6.30 -14.18
C ARG A 90 -1.16 4.96 -14.10
N LEU A 91 -2.34 4.97 -13.48
CA LEU A 91 -3.13 3.77 -13.27
C LEU A 91 -3.71 3.23 -14.58
N SER A 92 -4.08 4.14 -15.49
CA SER A 92 -4.62 3.79 -16.82
C SER A 92 -3.64 3.02 -17.71
N GLU A 93 -2.32 3.11 -17.44
CA GLU A 93 -1.31 2.34 -18.19
C GLU A 93 -1.48 0.81 -18.04
N ILE A 94 -2.10 0.36 -16.94
CA ILE A 94 -2.26 -1.05 -16.63
C ILE A 94 -3.73 -1.49 -16.49
N LEU A 95 -4.65 -0.58 -16.20
CA LEU A 95 -6.08 -0.88 -15.99
C LEU A 95 -6.99 -0.29 -17.07
N GLY A 96 -6.43 0.44 -18.06
CA GLY A 96 -7.18 0.94 -19.20
C GLY A 96 -7.82 2.32 -18.99
N GLU A 97 -8.63 2.70 -19.98
CA GLU A 97 -9.16 4.07 -20.12
C GLU A 97 -10.09 4.49 -18.98
N ASP A 98 -10.75 3.58 -18.32
CA ASP A 98 -11.65 3.84 -17.18
C ASP A 98 -10.93 4.51 -16.01
N MET A 99 -9.60 4.42 -15.96
CA MET A 99 -8.78 5.03 -14.91
C MET A 99 -8.24 6.42 -15.27
N LEU A 100 -8.59 6.98 -16.44
CA LEU A 100 -8.06 8.27 -16.89
C LEU A 100 -8.45 9.43 -15.98
N ASP A 101 -9.65 9.44 -15.44
CA ASP A 101 -10.09 10.51 -14.54
C ASP A 101 -9.36 10.45 -13.20
N ALA A 102 -9.10 9.25 -12.68
CA ALA A 102 -8.23 9.05 -11.53
C ALA A 102 -6.81 9.57 -11.80
N ASP A 103 -6.25 9.25 -12.96
CA ASP A 103 -4.91 9.72 -13.34
C ASP A 103 -4.84 11.25 -13.45
N ARG A 104 -5.84 11.88 -14.07
CA ARG A 104 -5.94 13.34 -14.16
C ARG A 104 -5.99 14.00 -12.79
N TYR A 105 -6.77 13.44 -11.88
CA TYR A 105 -6.89 13.94 -10.53
C TYR A 105 -5.55 13.88 -9.78
N PHE A 106 -4.92 12.71 -9.69
CA PHE A 106 -3.65 12.56 -8.96
C PHE A 106 -2.52 13.39 -9.61
N ARG A 107 -2.52 13.57 -10.91
CA ARG A 107 -1.62 14.51 -11.59
C ARG A 107 -1.90 15.96 -11.20
N THR A 108 -3.16 16.34 -11.04
CA THR A 108 -3.56 17.69 -10.59
C THR A 108 -3.14 17.94 -9.14
N LEU A 109 -3.31 16.95 -8.23
CA LEU A 109 -2.77 17.00 -6.87
C LEU A 109 -1.25 17.19 -6.83
N GLY A 110 -0.54 16.73 -7.85
CA GLY A 110 0.89 16.97 -8.01
C GLY A 110 1.79 16.16 -7.09
N ILE A 111 1.31 15.02 -6.56
CA ILE A 111 2.09 14.14 -5.67
C ILE A 111 3.43 13.75 -6.30
N SER A 112 3.42 13.34 -7.57
CA SER A 112 4.64 12.94 -8.29
C SER A 112 5.66 14.07 -8.40
N ARG A 113 5.19 15.30 -8.67
CA ARG A 113 6.04 16.49 -8.76
C ARG A 113 6.64 16.87 -7.40
N PHE A 114 5.80 16.81 -6.35
CA PHE A 114 6.28 17.02 -4.98
C PHE A 114 7.35 15.98 -4.62
N ALA A 115 7.06 14.69 -4.85
CA ALA A 115 7.98 13.61 -4.54
C ALA A 115 9.32 13.74 -5.29
N GLU A 116 9.29 14.17 -6.54
CA GLU A 116 10.52 14.42 -7.32
C GLU A 116 11.36 15.56 -6.73
N THR A 117 10.72 16.66 -6.38
CA THR A 117 11.40 17.81 -5.76
C THR A 117 11.97 17.44 -4.39
N TYR A 118 11.15 16.77 -3.56
CA TYR A 118 11.56 16.36 -2.23
C TYR A 118 12.67 15.31 -2.28
N ALA A 119 12.65 14.38 -3.23
CA ALA A 119 13.69 13.37 -3.39
C ALA A 119 15.07 13.98 -3.70
N LYS A 120 15.12 15.07 -4.49
CA LYS A 120 16.36 15.80 -4.78
C LYS A 120 16.97 16.41 -3.52
N ASP A 121 16.11 16.94 -2.64
CA ASP A 121 16.53 17.58 -1.39
C ASP A 121 16.63 16.60 -0.20
N TYR A 122 16.16 15.37 -0.36
CA TYR A 122 16.04 14.39 0.73
C TYR A 122 17.33 14.24 1.52
N PHE A 123 18.46 14.13 0.81
CA PHE A 123 19.76 13.93 1.42
C PHE A 123 20.31 15.18 2.14
N HIS A 124 19.77 16.35 1.87
CA HIS A 124 20.15 17.59 2.55
C HIS A 124 19.28 17.89 3.77
N LYS A 125 18.00 17.55 3.71
CA LYS A 125 17.00 17.95 4.72
C LYS A 125 16.82 16.97 5.88
N ASN A 126 17.19 15.70 5.70
CA ASN A 126 16.91 14.67 6.70
C ASN A 126 18.15 14.28 7.51
N PRO A 127 17.98 13.84 8.79
CA PRO A 127 19.06 13.29 9.59
C PRO A 127 19.74 12.08 8.93
N GLN A 128 21.00 11.83 9.25
CA GLN A 128 21.78 10.77 8.59
C GLN A 128 21.20 9.37 8.84
N ASN A 129 20.74 9.08 10.06
CA ASN A 129 20.12 7.79 10.40
C ASN A 129 18.86 7.52 9.57
N VAL A 130 18.01 8.53 9.33
CA VAL A 130 16.80 8.39 8.48
C VAL A 130 17.18 8.10 7.03
N LYS A 131 18.23 8.77 6.52
CA LYS A 131 18.74 8.52 5.17
C LYS A 131 19.27 7.11 5.01
N ASP A 132 20.04 6.64 6.01
CA ASP A 132 20.64 5.31 5.98
C ASP A 132 19.58 4.21 6.09
N ALA A 133 18.57 4.40 6.95
CA ALA A 133 17.43 3.50 7.06
C ALA A 133 16.65 3.37 5.73
N LEU A 134 16.33 4.52 5.08
CA LEU A 134 15.61 4.49 3.81
C LEU A 134 16.44 3.86 2.68
N LYS A 135 17.74 4.13 2.63
CA LYS A 135 18.65 3.48 1.66
C LYS A 135 18.71 1.97 1.87
N ALA A 136 18.84 1.53 3.11
CA ALA A 136 18.87 0.11 3.44
C ALA A 136 17.56 -0.59 3.04
N TYR A 137 16.41 0.02 3.40
CA TYR A 137 15.10 -0.48 2.98
C TYR A 137 14.98 -0.59 1.45
N LEU A 138 15.34 0.47 0.73
CA LEU A 138 15.29 0.49 -0.74
C LEU A 138 16.23 -0.55 -1.37
N SER A 139 17.40 -0.77 -0.77
CA SER A 139 18.34 -1.81 -1.20
C SER A 139 17.75 -3.21 -1.04
N GLY A 140 17.10 -3.49 0.09
CA GLY A 140 16.40 -4.76 0.32
C GLY A 140 15.25 -4.99 -0.65
N LEU A 141 14.43 -3.96 -0.87
CA LEU A 141 13.34 -4.00 -1.84
C LEU A 141 13.85 -4.32 -3.25
N ASN A 142 14.88 -3.62 -3.71
CA ASN A 142 15.46 -3.83 -5.03
C ASN A 142 16.23 -5.16 -5.14
N ALA A 143 16.75 -5.70 -4.05
CA ALA A 143 17.34 -7.04 -4.02
C ALA A 143 16.28 -8.11 -4.34
N PHE A 144 15.05 -8.00 -3.79
CA PHE A 144 13.95 -8.89 -4.17
C PHE A 144 13.52 -8.66 -5.62
N VAL A 145 13.39 -7.42 -6.06
CA VAL A 145 13.03 -7.11 -7.46
C VAL A 145 14.00 -7.75 -8.45
N SER A 146 15.29 -7.74 -8.15
CA SER A 146 16.32 -8.31 -9.01
C SER A 146 16.36 -9.84 -9.00
N GLY A 147 16.23 -10.46 -7.83
CA GLY A 147 16.42 -11.92 -7.64
C GLY A 147 15.15 -12.73 -7.44
N GLY A 148 14.07 -12.12 -6.94
CA GLY A 148 12.82 -12.79 -6.63
C GLY A 148 11.88 -12.97 -7.82
N PRO A 149 10.84 -13.79 -7.69
CA PRO A 149 9.82 -13.96 -8.72
C PRO A 149 9.00 -12.69 -8.89
N ALA A 150 8.57 -12.39 -10.11
CA ALA A 150 7.56 -11.35 -10.31
C ALA A 150 6.21 -11.81 -9.72
N PRO A 151 5.45 -10.93 -9.06
CA PRO A 151 4.07 -11.23 -8.66
C PRO A 151 3.22 -11.70 -9.83
N ILE A 152 2.21 -12.52 -9.57
CA ILE A 152 1.33 -13.03 -10.63
C ILE A 152 0.61 -11.89 -11.36
N GLU A 153 0.24 -10.85 -10.63
CA GLU A 153 -0.43 -9.65 -11.15
C GLU A 153 0.44 -8.92 -12.17
N PHE A 154 1.77 -8.90 -11.97
CA PHE A 154 2.70 -8.31 -12.95
C PHE A 154 2.62 -9.04 -14.28
N THR A 155 2.53 -10.38 -14.22
CA THR A 155 2.40 -11.20 -15.44
C THR A 155 1.04 -10.98 -16.12
N LEU A 156 -0.04 -10.93 -15.34
CA LEU A 156 -1.40 -10.77 -15.87
C LEU A 156 -1.64 -9.38 -16.48
N LEU A 157 -1.06 -8.33 -15.86
CA LEU A 157 -1.22 -6.95 -16.30
C LEU A 157 -0.09 -6.46 -17.22
N GLY A 158 0.88 -7.33 -17.55
CA GLY A 158 2.01 -6.94 -18.38
C GLY A 158 2.95 -5.92 -17.74
N ILE A 159 3.04 -5.88 -16.40
CA ILE A 159 3.89 -4.95 -15.67
C ILE A 159 5.33 -5.47 -15.65
N PRO A 160 6.33 -4.75 -16.21
CA PRO A 160 7.72 -5.15 -16.12
C PRO A 160 8.25 -4.92 -14.70
N LYS A 161 9.13 -5.82 -14.22
CA LYS A 161 9.94 -5.53 -13.03
C LYS A 161 10.86 -4.34 -13.32
N ARG A 162 10.94 -3.42 -12.37
CA ARG A 162 11.81 -2.25 -12.46
C ARG A 162 12.48 -1.96 -11.13
N GLU A 163 13.57 -1.27 -11.15
CA GLU A 163 14.18 -0.74 -9.94
C GLU A 163 13.31 0.39 -9.35
N TYR A 164 13.15 0.38 -8.03
CA TYR A 164 12.43 1.40 -7.28
C TYR A 164 13.42 2.45 -6.77
N THR A 165 12.93 3.67 -6.62
CA THR A 165 13.72 4.83 -6.25
C THR A 165 13.19 5.49 -4.97
N ILE A 166 13.96 6.40 -4.41
CA ILE A 166 13.51 7.23 -3.28
C ILE A 166 12.25 8.02 -3.64
N LYS A 167 12.15 8.53 -4.88
CA LYS A 167 10.93 9.19 -5.37
C LYS A 167 9.71 8.29 -5.24
N ASP A 168 9.83 7.01 -5.61
CA ASP A 168 8.73 6.05 -5.53
C ASP A 168 8.27 5.84 -4.08
N LEU A 169 9.19 5.71 -3.14
CA LEU A 169 8.86 5.58 -1.72
C LEU A 169 8.21 6.84 -1.15
N ILE A 170 8.67 8.03 -1.57
CA ILE A 170 8.04 9.29 -1.20
C ILE A 170 6.63 9.38 -1.79
N CYS A 171 6.40 8.98 -3.04
CA CYS A 171 5.07 8.90 -3.64
C CYS A 171 4.14 8.04 -2.80
N THR A 172 4.60 6.87 -2.36
CA THR A 172 3.83 5.97 -1.49
C THR A 172 3.48 6.64 -0.16
N GLY A 173 4.47 7.26 0.51
CA GLY A 173 4.25 7.95 1.79
C GLY A 173 3.29 9.13 1.69
N VAL A 174 3.39 9.94 0.64
CA VAL A 174 2.48 11.07 0.41
C VAL A 174 1.07 10.58 0.06
N TYR A 175 0.96 9.52 -0.75
CA TYR A 175 -0.34 8.91 -1.04
C TYR A 175 -1.00 8.34 0.21
N MET A 176 -0.26 7.64 1.06
CA MET A 176 -0.75 7.17 2.36
C MET A 176 -1.23 8.33 3.23
N SER A 177 -0.45 9.40 3.33
CA SER A 177 -0.85 10.61 4.06
C SER A 177 -2.14 11.23 3.50
N TYR A 178 -2.29 11.24 2.17
CA TYR A 178 -3.50 11.69 1.51
C TYR A 178 -4.72 10.83 1.90
N THR A 179 -4.59 9.50 1.97
CA THR A 179 -5.71 8.62 2.34
C THR A 179 -6.22 8.90 3.75
N PHE A 180 -5.35 9.26 4.70
CA PHE A 180 -5.74 9.64 6.06
C PHE A 180 -6.49 10.98 6.13
N THR A 181 -6.38 11.84 5.12
CA THR A 181 -7.13 13.12 5.12
C THR A 181 -8.64 12.92 4.99
N ASN A 182 -9.09 11.75 4.54
CA ASN A 182 -10.52 11.43 4.47
C ASN A 182 -11.18 11.41 5.86
N ALA A 183 -10.48 10.93 6.89
CA ALA A 183 -10.97 10.96 8.28
C ALA A 183 -11.22 12.40 8.76
N VAL A 184 -10.31 13.34 8.43
CA VAL A 184 -10.47 14.76 8.76
C VAL A 184 -11.76 15.37 8.18
N ARG A 185 -12.26 14.83 7.08
CA ARG A 185 -13.52 15.28 6.44
C ARG A 185 -14.76 14.71 7.11
N GLN A 186 -14.69 13.44 7.51
CA GLN A 186 -15.85 12.69 8.01
C GLN A 186 -16.03 12.84 9.52
N ASP A 187 -14.96 12.78 10.29
CA ASP A 187 -15.01 12.77 11.75
C ASP A 187 -15.67 14.01 12.38
N PRO A 188 -15.39 15.24 11.92
CA PRO A 188 -16.09 16.42 12.44
C PRO A 188 -17.58 16.40 12.14
N LEU A 189 -17.99 15.95 10.95
CA LEU A 189 -19.40 15.82 10.57
C LEU A 189 -20.10 14.78 11.42
N LEU A 190 -19.49 13.61 11.61
CA LEU A 190 -20.04 12.53 12.43
C LEU A 190 -20.15 12.97 13.89
N THR A 191 -19.15 13.69 14.40
CA THR A 191 -19.16 14.25 15.75
C THR A 191 -20.29 15.28 15.91
N TYR A 192 -20.48 16.16 14.93
CA TYR A 192 -21.59 17.12 14.92
C TYR A 192 -22.95 16.41 14.93
N ILE A 193 -23.15 15.42 14.06
CA ILE A 193 -24.38 14.63 13.98
C ILE A 193 -24.63 13.92 15.30
N HIS A 194 -23.62 13.28 15.88
CA HIS A 194 -23.71 12.62 17.17
C HIS A 194 -24.13 13.57 18.28
N ASN A 195 -23.50 14.73 18.37
CA ASN A 195 -23.76 15.70 19.42
C ASN A 195 -25.11 16.41 19.27
N THR A 196 -25.59 16.57 18.03
CA THR A 196 -26.85 17.31 17.74
C THR A 196 -28.06 16.39 17.77
N PHE A 197 -27.96 15.20 17.19
CA PHE A 197 -29.08 14.28 16.98
C PHE A 197 -28.97 12.98 17.81
N GLY A 198 -27.85 12.76 18.48
CA GLY A 198 -27.57 11.58 19.31
C GLY A 198 -27.06 10.38 18.50
N ALA A 199 -26.52 9.39 19.24
CA ALA A 199 -25.97 8.17 18.66
C ALA A 199 -27.00 7.33 17.87
N GLY A 200 -28.30 7.42 18.24
CA GLY A 200 -29.35 6.73 17.51
C GLY A 200 -29.45 7.15 16.05
N TYR A 201 -29.28 8.44 15.78
CA TYR A 201 -29.33 8.96 14.41
C TYR A 201 -28.20 8.42 13.52
N LEU A 202 -26.99 8.28 14.06
CA LEU A 202 -25.87 7.64 13.34
C LEU A 202 -26.19 6.17 13.04
N LYS A 203 -26.83 5.48 13.96
CA LYS A 203 -27.25 4.08 13.77
C LYS A 203 -28.30 3.94 12.67
N ASP A 204 -29.25 4.87 12.58
CA ASP A 204 -30.25 4.91 11.52
C ASP A 204 -29.62 5.16 10.14
N LEU A 205 -28.48 5.87 10.08
CA LEU A 205 -27.66 6.06 8.88
C LEU A 205 -26.74 4.87 8.59
N ALA A 206 -26.85 3.76 9.32
CA ALA A 206 -25.95 2.60 9.27
C ALA A 206 -24.47 2.96 9.59
N ILE A 207 -24.24 4.01 10.33
CA ILE A 207 -22.90 4.45 10.79
C ILE A 207 -22.81 4.12 12.27
N TYR A 208 -22.20 3.00 12.62
CA TYR A 208 -22.01 2.57 14.01
C TYR A 208 -20.72 1.79 14.17
N TRP A 209 -20.18 1.84 15.37
CA TRP A 209 -19.08 0.97 15.78
C TRP A 209 -19.65 -0.19 16.58
N PRO A 210 -19.15 -1.42 16.41
CA PRO A 210 -19.48 -2.53 17.30
C PRO A 210 -19.25 -2.14 18.76
N GLU A 211 -20.09 -2.63 19.68
CA GLU A 211 -20.01 -2.28 21.10
C GLU A 211 -18.72 -2.81 21.76
N ASP A 212 -18.18 -3.88 21.22
CA ASP A 212 -16.96 -4.58 21.64
C ASP A 212 -15.67 -4.03 21.01
N ASP A 213 -15.80 -3.01 20.15
CA ASP A 213 -14.62 -2.40 19.52
C ASP A 213 -13.77 -1.63 20.55
N THR A 214 -12.45 -1.69 20.38
CA THR A 214 -11.50 -0.96 21.20
C THR A 214 -11.63 0.54 20.93
N LYS A 215 -12.11 1.29 21.93
CA LYS A 215 -12.29 2.75 21.85
C LYS A 215 -11.14 3.46 22.55
N ILE A 216 -10.46 4.37 21.84
CA ILE A 216 -9.51 5.28 22.45
C ILE A 216 -10.28 6.51 22.92
N ASN A 217 -10.55 6.58 24.22
CA ASN A 217 -11.15 7.77 24.83
C ASN A 217 -10.04 8.81 25.09
N VAL A 218 -10.00 9.85 24.27
CA VAL A 218 -9.16 11.01 24.54
C VAL A 218 -9.94 11.93 25.48
N SER A 219 -9.69 11.83 26.77
CA SER A 219 -10.21 12.76 27.76
C SER A 219 -9.40 14.06 27.72
N GLY A 220 -9.72 14.92 26.76
CA GLY A 220 -9.18 16.27 26.64
C GLY A 220 -10.30 17.23 26.27
N LYS A 221 -10.39 18.37 26.97
CA LYS A 221 -11.28 19.47 26.53
C LYS A 221 -10.77 19.91 25.15
N SER A 222 -11.55 19.70 24.10
CA SER A 222 -11.25 20.30 22.80
C SER A 222 -11.35 21.83 22.98
N SER A 223 -10.29 22.55 22.65
CA SER A 223 -10.21 24.01 22.77
C SER A 223 -10.95 24.78 21.67
N GLY A 224 -11.70 24.08 20.81
CA GLY A 224 -12.57 24.69 19.79
C GLY A 224 -14.03 24.33 20.04
N SER A 225 -14.95 25.24 19.71
CA SER A 225 -16.36 24.88 19.76
C SER A 225 -16.65 23.84 18.67
N ALA A 226 -17.52 22.88 18.97
CA ALA A 226 -17.95 21.89 17.98
C ALA A 226 -18.52 22.57 16.71
N LEU A 227 -19.02 23.81 16.85
CA LEU A 227 -19.52 24.65 15.76
C LEU A 227 -18.38 25.13 14.83
N GLU A 228 -17.27 25.61 15.37
CA GLU A 228 -16.11 26.05 14.58
C GLU A 228 -15.46 24.91 13.80
N LEU A 229 -15.39 23.71 14.41
CA LEU A 229 -14.93 22.51 13.74
C LEU A 229 -15.90 22.05 12.64
N ALA A 230 -17.21 22.21 12.85
CA ALA A 230 -18.23 21.89 11.87
C ALA A 230 -18.19 22.88 10.69
N GLU A 231 -18.04 24.20 10.95
CA GLU A 231 -17.90 25.22 9.90
C GLU A 231 -16.64 24.98 9.07
N LEU A 232 -15.50 24.71 9.70
CA LEU A 232 -14.26 24.37 9.01
C LEU A 232 -14.41 23.09 8.17
N SER A 233 -15.11 22.08 8.70
CA SER A 233 -15.37 20.83 7.96
C SER A 233 -16.31 21.04 6.77
N PHE A 234 -17.28 21.96 6.88
CA PHE A 234 -18.16 22.33 5.78
C PHE A 234 -17.42 23.10 4.67
N GLU A 235 -16.52 24.01 5.03
CA GLU A 235 -15.67 24.70 4.05
C GLU A 235 -14.73 23.71 3.34
N ILE A 236 -14.09 22.82 4.10
CA ILE A 236 -13.25 21.75 3.55
C ILE A 236 -14.10 20.83 2.66
N ALA A 237 -15.27 20.40 3.09
CA ALA A 237 -16.18 19.56 2.32
C ALA A 237 -16.65 20.23 1.03
N ASN A 238 -16.92 21.54 1.02
CA ASN A 238 -17.28 22.29 -0.18
C ASN A 238 -16.14 22.39 -1.20
N VAL A 239 -14.92 22.65 -0.73
CA VAL A 239 -13.73 22.65 -1.61
C VAL A 239 -13.51 21.26 -2.21
N LEU A 240 -13.76 20.22 -1.44
CA LEU A 240 -13.48 18.85 -1.80
C LEU A 240 -14.65 18.15 -2.52
N SER A 241 -15.90 18.67 -2.43
CA SER A 241 -17.04 18.21 -3.26
C SER A 241 -16.89 18.57 -4.74
N GLN A 242 -15.99 19.50 -5.06
CA GLN A 242 -15.60 19.83 -6.44
C GLN A 242 -14.58 18.82 -7.00
N VAL A 243 -14.11 17.90 -6.18
CA VAL A 243 -13.19 16.84 -6.57
C VAL A 243 -13.98 15.58 -6.89
N PRO A 244 -13.87 15.00 -8.10
CA PRO A 244 -14.62 13.81 -8.49
C PRO A 244 -14.44 12.65 -7.50
N PRO A 245 -15.48 11.88 -7.19
CA PRO A 245 -15.35 10.67 -6.38
C PRO A 245 -14.51 9.63 -7.12
N PHE A 246 -13.49 9.08 -6.48
CA PHE A 246 -12.55 8.15 -7.10
C PHE A 246 -12.95 6.70 -7.06
N PHE A 247 -13.92 6.33 -6.23
CA PHE A 247 -14.53 5.00 -6.18
C PHE A 247 -15.99 5.20 -5.79
N GLY A 248 -16.86 5.08 -6.75
CA GLY A 248 -18.29 4.86 -6.54
C GLY A 248 -18.54 3.39 -6.43
#